data_fc01e78039577abd3058939388393496
#
_entry.id   fc01e78039577abd3058939388393496
#
_cell.length_a   1.000
_cell.length_b   1.000
_cell.length_c   1.000
_cell.angle_alpha   90.00
_cell.angle_beta   90.00
_cell.angle_gamma   90.00
#
_symmetry.space_group_name_H-M   'P 1'
#
loop_
_entity.id
_entity.type
_entity.pdbx_description
1 polymer ?
#
loop_
_entity_poly.entity_id
_entity_poly.type
_entity_poly.pdbx_seq_one_letter_code
_entity_poly.pdbx_strand_id
1 'polypeptide(L)'
;MKVALLISFLLSSIGIAQASNLAKGKELVEKNNCAACHGANLNAPVAPAYPKIAGQYADYLYYSLRSYQVANNPNFGRKNAVMASQVAQYSDADLRDMAAYIASLPGTMIVKQ
;
A
#
# COMPACT_ATOMS: atom_id res chain seq x y z
N MET A 1 46.31 -9.76 40.37
CA MET A 1 45.09 -10.27 39.72
C MET A 1 44.42 -9.12 38.99
N LYS A 2 44.47 -9.13 37.65
CA LYS A 2 43.81 -8.11 36.79
C LYS A 2 42.44 -8.68 36.35
N VAL A 3 41.35 -8.10 36.84
CA VAL A 3 40.01 -8.44 36.43
C VAL A 3 39.72 -7.63 35.18
N ALA A 4 39.62 -8.29 34.02
CA ALA A 4 39.18 -7.66 32.77
C ALA A 4 37.66 -7.64 32.74
N LEU A 5 37.04 -6.47 32.84
CA LEU A 5 35.60 -6.29 32.62
C LEU A 5 35.35 -6.34 31.10
N LEU A 6 34.75 -7.40 30.63
CA LEU A 6 34.18 -7.49 29.28
C LEU A 6 32.83 -6.77 29.27
N ILE A 7 32.83 -5.53 28.76
CA ILE A 7 31.57 -4.82 28.47
C ILE A 7 31.02 -5.38 27.15
N SER A 8 30.00 -6.23 27.25
CA SER A 8 29.26 -6.73 26.09
C SER A 8 28.35 -5.62 25.58
N PHE A 9 28.71 -5.00 24.45
CA PHE A 9 27.86 -4.03 23.75
C PHE A 9 26.77 -4.79 23.00
N LEU A 10 25.56 -4.87 23.57
CA LEU A 10 24.37 -5.32 22.84
C LEU A 10 24.00 -4.23 21.83
N LEU A 11 24.32 -4.44 20.56
CA LEU A 11 23.74 -3.66 19.46
C LEU A 11 22.27 -4.06 19.32
N SER A 12 21.41 -3.29 19.94
CA SER A 12 19.97 -3.34 19.63
C SER A 12 19.76 -2.78 18.24
N SER A 13 19.51 -3.63 17.25
CA SER A 13 19.07 -3.21 15.92
C SER A 13 17.66 -2.65 16.06
N ILE A 14 17.56 -1.32 16.19
CA ILE A 14 16.30 -0.61 16.09
C ILE A 14 15.92 -0.69 14.60
N GLY A 15 14.97 -1.57 14.26
CA GLY A 15 14.36 -1.59 12.94
C GLY A 15 13.67 -0.25 12.70
N ILE A 16 14.24 0.57 11.81
CA ILE A 16 13.61 1.81 11.37
C ILE A 16 12.42 1.41 10.52
N ALA A 17 11.21 1.54 11.07
CA ALA A 17 9.99 1.47 10.28
C ALA A 17 10.04 2.59 9.24
N GLN A 18 10.14 2.24 7.96
CA GLN A 18 10.22 3.21 6.89
C GLN A 18 8.86 3.88 6.72
N ALA A 19 8.81 5.21 6.94
CA ALA A 19 7.61 5.99 6.70
C ALA A 19 7.25 5.97 5.21
N SER A 20 5.95 5.89 4.90
CA SER A 20 5.45 5.95 3.52
C SER A 20 5.75 7.31 2.88
N ASN A 21 6.10 7.31 1.60
CA ASN A 21 6.41 8.50 0.82
C ASN A 21 5.22 8.89 -0.06
N LEU A 22 4.48 9.93 0.33
CA LEU A 22 3.28 10.39 -0.40
C LEU A 22 3.61 10.89 -1.81
N ALA A 23 4.72 11.59 -2.00
CA ALA A 23 5.13 12.10 -3.31
C ALA A 23 5.45 10.94 -4.28
N LYS A 24 6.14 9.92 -3.80
CA LYS A 24 6.42 8.70 -4.54
C LYS A 24 5.13 7.94 -4.85
N GLY A 25 4.25 7.81 -3.89
CA GLY A 25 2.94 7.18 -4.05
C GLY A 25 2.11 7.86 -5.13
N LYS A 26 2.07 9.18 -5.14
CA LYS A 26 1.41 9.97 -6.18
C LYS A 26 1.98 9.67 -7.56
N GLU A 27 3.30 9.74 -7.71
CA GLU A 27 3.98 9.44 -8.97
C GLU A 27 3.60 8.03 -9.50
N LEU A 28 3.65 7.03 -8.65
CA LEU A 28 3.33 5.65 -9.02
C LEU A 28 1.87 5.48 -9.44
N VAL A 29 0.94 6.06 -8.69
CA VAL A 29 -0.50 6.00 -9.00
C VAL A 29 -0.83 6.71 -10.31
N GLU A 30 -0.25 7.87 -10.56
CA GLU A 30 -0.45 8.63 -11.79
C GLU A 30 0.19 7.93 -13.00
N LYS A 31 1.42 7.45 -12.86
CA LYS A 31 2.14 6.71 -13.91
C LYS A 31 1.42 5.42 -14.30
N ASN A 32 0.84 4.72 -13.35
CA ASN A 32 0.07 3.50 -13.58
C ASN A 32 -1.36 3.78 -14.09
N ASN A 33 -1.75 5.04 -14.18
CA ASN A 33 -3.07 5.48 -14.65
C ASN A 33 -4.24 4.81 -13.93
N CYS A 34 -4.18 4.73 -12.63
CA CYS A 34 -5.24 4.11 -11.80
C CYS A 34 -6.60 4.80 -12.03
N ALA A 35 -6.59 6.09 -12.34
CA ALA A 35 -7.78 6.88 -12.64
C ALA A 35 -8.53 6.43 -13.90
N ALA A 36 -7.90 5.70 -14.81
CA ALA A 36 -8.57 5.19 -16.00
C ALA A 36 -9.80 4.30 -15.65
N CYS A 37 -9.74 3.60 -14.54
CA CYS A 37 -10.83 2.75 -14.04
C CYS A 37 -11.49 3.33 -12.79
N HIS A 38 -10.69 3.79 -11.82
CA HIS A 38 -11.20 4.32 -10.54
C HIS A 38 -11.71 5.75 -10.62
N GLY A 39 -11.54 6.39 -11.79
CA GLY A 39 -12.05 7.72 -12.11
C GLY A 39 -11.24 8.87 -11.55
N ALA A 40 -11.70 10.09 -11.82
CA ALA A 40 -11.08 11.31 -11.35
C ALA A 40 -10.93 11.31 -9.84
N ASN A 41 -9.74 11.69 -9.34
CA ASN A 41 -9.39 11.67 -7.92
C ASN A 41 -9.62 10.31 -7.24
N LEU A 42 -9.69 9.22 -8.02
CA LEU A 42 -9.94 7.83 -7.55
C LEU A 42 -11.27 7.69 -6.77
N ASN A 43 -12.22 8.57 -7.05
CA ASN A 43 -13.50 8.67 -6.35
C ASN A 43 -14.73 8.71 -7.28
N ALA A 44 -14.51 8.58 -8.59
CA ALA A 44 -15.56 8.60 -9.60
C ALA A 44 -15.37 7.46 -10.61
N PRO A 45 -15.54 6.18 -10.20
CA PRO A 45 -15.31 5.02 -11.05
C PRO A 45 -16.04 5.14 -12.38
N VAL A 46 -15.39 4.72 -13.46
CA VAL A 46 -15.96 4.80 -14.83
C VAL A 46 -17.02 3.74 -15.09
N ALA A 47 -17.12 2.73 -14.24
CA ALA A 47 -18.15 1.69 -14.30
C ALA A 47 -18.47 1.15 -12.90
N PRO A 48 -19.67 0.58 -12.67
CA PRO A 48 -20.08 0.05 -11.36
C PRO A 48 -19.19 -1.06 -10.81
N ALA A 49 -18.49 -1.78 -11.68
CA ALA A 49 -17.58 -2.86 -11.29
C ALA A 49 -16.30 -2.35 -10.60
N TYR A 50 -15.95 -1.08 -10.76
CA TYR A 50 -14.74 -0.50 -10.17
C TYR A 50 -15.07 0.25 -8.88
N PRO A 51 -14.33 0.02 -7.78
CA PRO A 51 -14.61 0.69 -6.52
C PRO A 51 -14.04 2.13 -6.48
N LYS A 52 -14.68 2.98 -5.69
CA LYS A 52 -14.06 4.20 -5.17
C LYS A 52 -12.99 3.78 -4.16
N ILE A 53 -11.82 4.38 -4.24
CA ILE A 53 -10.71 4.01 -3.36
C ILE A 53 -10.11 5.21 -2.60
N ALA A 54 -10.36 6.43 -3.04
CA ALA A 54 -9.87 7.64 -2.37
C ALA A 54 -10.37 7.71 -0.92
N GLY A 55 -9.47 8.04 0.00
CA GLY A 55 -9.80 8.22 1.41
C GLY A 55 -10.02 6.92 2.21
N GLN A 56 -9.81 5.76 1.60
CA GLN A 56 -9.80 4.48 2.32
C GLN A 56 -8.59 4.37 3.24
N TYR A 57 -8.65 3.58 4.30
CA TYR A 57 -7.51 3.36 5.20
C TYR A 57 -6.29 2.82 4.45
N ALA A 58 -5.12 3.41 4.72
CA ALA A 58 -3.87 3.05 4.06
C ALA A 58 -3.52 1.57 4.22
N ASP A 59 -3.67 1.01 5.41
CA ASP A 59 -3.40 -0.41 5.65
C ASP A 59 -4.34 -1.30 4.87
N TYR A 60 -5.63 -0.97 4.81
CA TYR A 60 -6.59 -1.73 4.01
C TYR A 60 -6.23 -1.70 2.52
N LEU A 61 -5.86 -0.54 1.99
CA LEU A 61 -5.42 -0.38 0.61
C LEU A 61 -4.15 -1.20 0.34
N TYR A 62 -3.16 -1.10 1.21
CA TYR A 62 -1.92 -1.84 1.07
C TYR A 62 -2.17 -3.36 1.02
N TYR A 63 -2.88 -3.91 1.99
CA TYR A 63 -3.18 -5.35 2.01
C TYR A 63 -4.06 -5.77 0.84
N SER A 64 -4.97 -4.91 0.37
CA SER A 64 -5.76 -5.16 -0.82
C SER A 64 -4.89 -5.25 -2.07
N LEU A 65 -4.00 -4.29 -2.30
CA LEU A 65 -3.06 -4.32 -3.43
C LEU A 65 -2.15 -5.55 -3.36
N ARG A 66 -1.61 -5.85 -2.18
CA ARG A 66 -0.75 -7.01 -1.95
C ARG A 66 -1.48 -8.33 -2.22
N SER A 67 -2.75 -8.42 -1.88
CA SER A 67 -3.56 -9.64 -2.07
C SER A 67 -3.72 -10.01 -3.54
N TYR A 68 -3.74 -9.04 -4.45
CA TYR A 68 -3.77 -9.31 -5.89
C TYR A 68 -2.44 -9.86 -6.43
N GLN A 69 -1.31 -9.54 -5.80
CA GLN A 69 -0.01 -10.12 -6.17
C GLN A 69 0.12 -11.59 -5.77
N VAL A 70 -0.67 -12.05 -4.81
CA VAL A 70 -0.66 -13.42 -4.27
C VAL A 70 -2.01 -14.12 -4.48
N ALA A 71 -2.62 -13.93 -5.64
CA ALA A 71 -3.97 -14.36 -5.96
C ALA A 71 -4.28 -15.84 -5.65
N ASN A 72 -3.29 -16.70 -5.70
CA ASN A 72 -3.42 -18.13 -5.41
C ASN A 72 -3.29 -18.49 -3.91
N ASN A 73 -2.99 -17.52 -3.06
CA ASN A 73 -2.96 -17.76 -1.61
C ASN A 73 -4.39 -17.99 -1.10
N PRO A 74 -4.73 -19.15 -0.50
CA PRO A 74 -6.10 -19.46 -0.11
C PRO A 74 -6.64 -18.61 1.05
N ASN A 75 -5.75 -18.05 1.87
CA ASN A 75 -6.14 -17.29 3.06
C ASN A 75 -6.17 -15.78 2.83
N PHE A 76 -5.43 -15.30 1.86
CA PHE A 76 -5.20 -13.86 1.69
C PHE A 76 -5.36 -13.37 0.25
N GLY A 77 -5.16 -14.22 -0.76
CA GLY A 77 -5.16 -13.86 -2.18
C GLY A 77 -6.52 -13.40 -2.69
N ARG A 78 -6.52 -12.41 -3.58
CA ARG A 78 -7.68 -11.97 -4.34
C ARG A 78 -7.51 -12.30 -5.82
N LYS A 79 -8.50 -12.96 -6.40
CA LYS A 79 -8.51 -13.30 -7.82
C LYS A 79 -9.22 -12.22 -8.63
N ASN A 80 -8.44 -11.36 -9.24
CA ASN A 80 -8.90 -10.39 -10.23
C ASN A 80 -7.76 -10.15 -11.22
N ALA A 81 -7.94 -10.59 -12.46
CA ALA A 81 -6.88 -10.54 -13.47
C ALA A 81 -6.47 -9.10 -13.81
N VAL A 82 -7.40 -8.15 -13.82
CA VAL A 82 -7.10 -6.74 -14.10
C VAL A 82 -6.22 -6.16 -13.01
N MET A 83 -6.66 -6.24 -11.75
CA MET A 83 -5.89 -5.70 -10.64
C MET A 83 -4.56 -6.43 -10.44
N ALA A 84 -4.50 -7.74 -10.63
CA ALA A 84 -3.26 -8.49 -10.57
C ALA A 84 -2.23 -7.96 -11.57
N SER A 85 -2.63 -7.69 -12.81
CA SER A 85 -1.74 -7.13 -13.84
C SER A 85 -1.31 -5.69 -13.50
N GLN A 86 -2.18 -4.90 -12.89
CA GLN A 86 -1.89 -3.51 -12.51
C GLN A 86 -0.84 -3.39 -11.41
N VAL A 87 -0.79 -4.36 -10.49
CA VAL A 87 0.11 -4.28 -9.33
C VAL A 87 1.32 -5.22 -9.40
N ALA A 88 1.42 -6.06 -10.42
CA ALA A 88 2.41 -7.14 -10.51
C ALA A 88 3.87 -6.67 -10.37
N GLN A 89 4.21 -5.50 -10.93
CA GLN A 89 5.58 -5.00 -10.97
C GLN A 89 6.02 -4.22 -9.72
N TYR A 90 5.10 -3.90 -8.82
CA TYR A 90 5.41 -3.03 -7.68
C TYR A 90 5.99 -3.79 -6.50
N SER A 91 7.00 -3.19 -5.87
CA SER A 91 7.56 -3.68 -4.61
C SER A 91 6.60 -3.46 -3.44
N ASP A 92 6.89 -4.10 -2.32
CA ASP A 92 6.16 -3.89 -1.06
C ASP A 92 6.19 -2.42 -0.63
N ALA A 93 7.34 -1.76 -0.75
CA ALA A 93 7.48 -0.34 -0.45
C ALA A 93 6.65 0.54 -1.40
N ASP A 94 6.64 0.23 -2.70
CA ASP A 94 5.82 0.94 -3.69
C ASP A 94 4.34 0.84 -3.34
N LEU A 95 3.85 -0.35 -3.00
CA LEU A 95 2.45 -0.56 -2.63
C LEU A 95 2.07 0.21 -1.35
N ARG A 96 2.99 0.33 -0.39
CA ARG A 96 2.77 1.15 0.81
C ARG A 96 2.69 2.63 0.48
N ASP A 97 3.55 3.12 -0.39
CA ASP A 97 3.54 4.52 -0.83
C ASP A 97 2.27 4.84 -1.62
N MET A 98 1.88 3.97 -2.55
CA MET A 98 0.62 4.10 -3.30
C MET A 98 -0.59 4.12 -2.36
N ALA A 99 -0.66 3.19 -1.43
CA ALA A 99 -1.74 3.09 -0.46
C ALA A 99 -1.84 4.34 0.43
N ALA A 100 -0.72 4.85 0.91
CA ALA A 100 -0.67 6.08 1.72
C ALA A 100 -1.16 7.30 0.92
N TYR A 101 -0.74 7.43 -0.34
CA TYR A 101 -1.20 8.51 -1.20
C TYR A 101 -2.72 8.42 -1.45
N ILE A 102 -3.24 7.26 -1.84
CA ILE A 102 -4.68 7.06 -2.10
C ILE A 102 -5.50 7.35 -0.83
N ALA A 103 -5.03 6.91 0.34
CA ALA A 103 -5.65 7.19 1.62
C ALA A 103 -5.71 8.68 1.95
N SER A 104 -4.73 9.47 1.49
CA SER A 104 -4.65 10.92 1.72
C SER A 104 -5.62 11.72 0.86
N LEU A 105 -6.17 11.13 -0.20
CA LEU A 105 -7.09 11.82 -1.09
C LEU A 105 -8.47 11.99 -0.44
N PRO A 106 -9.15 13.13 -0.68
CA PRO A 106 -10.51 13.30 -0.22
C PRO A 106 -11.44 12.32 -0.93
N GLY A 107 -12.20 11.57 -0.15
CA GLY A 107 -13.15 10.58 -0.62
C GLY A 107 -14.56 10.83 -0.10
N THR A 108 -15.54 10.14 -0.69
CA THR A 108 -16.95 10.19 -0.26
C THR A 108 -17.37 8.97 0.56
N MET A 109 -16.44 8.07 0.86
CA MET A 109 -16.72 6.93 1.73
C MET A 109 -16.89 7.40 3.17
N ILE A 110 -18.01 7.01 3.79
CA ILE A 110 -18.27 7.23 5.21
C ILE A 110 -17.81 5.97 5.93
N VAL A 111 -16.73 6.09 6.68
CA VAL A 111 -16.28 5.01 7.56
C VAL A 111 -16.93 5.25 8.92
N LYS A 112 -17.87 4.37 9.29
CA LYS A 112 -18.44 4.38 10.65
C LYS A 112 -17.40 3.78 11.61
N GLN A 113 -17.00 4.58 12.59
CA GLN A 113 -16.17 4.10 13.70
C GLN A 113 -17.04 3.34 14.70
#